data_83e25230a31589b0b8c52e59efcadfa2
#
_entry.id   83e25230a31589b0b8c52e59efcadfa2
#
_cell.length_a   1.000
_cell.length_b   1.000
_cell.length_c   1.000
_cell.angle_alpha   90.00
_cell.angle_beta   90.00
_cell.angle_gamma   90.00
#
_symmetry.space_group_name_H-M   'P 1'
#
loop_
_entity.id
_entity.type
_entity.pdbx_description
1 polymer ?
#
loop_
_entity_poly.entity_id
_entity_poly.type
_entity_poly.pdbx_seq_one_letter_code
_entity_poly.pdbx_strand_id
1 'polypeptide(L)'
;MANYRRGRINDAVAQELGIAIGNLREPMVVNNFVTITRAEVAPDLKYATVYFSCIGDSKEAAQGLKKCTGIMRHHLASTLNLRITPELNFVKDGSMEHGARIAKLLDEIKQTKKED
;
A
#
# COMPACT_ATOMS: atom_id res chain seq x y z
N MET A 1 1.83 -11.06 23.74
CA MET A 1 1.64 -9.64 24.01
C MET A 1 2.25 -8.78 22.94
N ALA A 2 3.55 -8.94 22.71
CA ALA A 2 4.21 -8.12 21.67
C ALA A 2 3.61 -8.35 20.29
N ASN A 3 3.26 -9.60 19.97
CA ASN A 3 2.66 -9.91 18.67
C ASN A 3 1.29 -9.28 18.51
N TYR A 4 0.53 -9.22 19.59
CA TYR A 4 -0.80 -8.61 19.54
C TYR A 4 -0.70 -7.11 19.26
N ARG A 5 0.26 -6.44 19.91
CA ARG A 5 0.47 -5.01 19.67
C ARG A 5 0.96 -4.76 18.26
N ARG A 6 1.84 -5.61 17.77
CA ARG A 6 2.34 -5.47 16.41
C ARG A 6 1.23 -5.65 15.39
N GLY A 7 0.33 -6.60 15.64
CA GLY A 7 -0.81 -6.78 14.77
C GLY A 7 -1.67 -5.53 14.71
N ARG A 8 -1.92 -4.91 15.85
CA ARG A 8 -2.70 -3.68 15.90
C ARG A 8 -1.99 -2.53 15.20
N ILE A 9 -0.69 -2.41 15.40
CA ILE A 9 0.08 -1.37 14.74
C ILE A 9 0.06 -1.58 13.22
N ASN A 10 0.24 -2.81 12.77
CA ASN A 10 0.20 -3.13 11.36
C ASN A 10 -1.13 -2.74 10.75
N ASP A 11 -2.22 -3.11 11.41
CA ASP A 11 -3.57 -2.79 10.92
C ASP A 11 -3.81 -1.29 10.92
N ALA A 12 -3.40 -0.60 11.96
CA ALA A 12 -3.59 0.84 12.07
C ALA A 12 -2.80 1.57 10.99
N VAL A 13 -1.56 1.15 10.75
CA VAL A 13 -0.73 1.76 9.71
C VAL A 13 -1.36 1.54 8.34
N ALA A 14 -1.78 0.30 8.06
CA ALA A 14 -2.41 -0.01 6.78
C ALA A 14 -3.68 0.81 6.57
N GLN A 15 -4.50 0.94 7.60
CA GLN A 15 -5.74 1.71 7.52
C GLN A 15 -5.48 3.19 7.25
N GLU A 16 -4.54 3.78 8.00
CA GLU A 16 -4.24 5.19 7.83
C GLU A 16 -3.58 5.50 6.50
N LEU A 17 -2.72 4.59 6.02
CA LEU A 17 -2.13 4.77 4.70
C LEU A 17 -3.17 4.63 3.59
N GLY A 18 -4.16 3.76 3.80
CA GLY A 18 -5.28 3.66 2.86
C GLY A 18 -6.05 4.96 2.77
N ILE A 19 -6.27 5.61 3.91
CA ILE A 19 -6.93 6.92 3.94
C ILE A 19 -6.06 7.96 3.25
N ALA A 20 -4.75 7.96 3.56
CA ALA A 20 -3.83 8.92 2.97
C ALA A 20 -3.80 8.82 1.45
N ILE A 21 -3.80 7.59 0.92
CA ILE A 21 -3.80 7.38 -0.52
C ILE A 21 -5.03 8.01 -1.17
N GLY A 22 -6.17 7.92 -0.52
CA GLY A 22 -7.39 8.53 -1.04
C GLY A 22 -7.31 10.04 -1.19
N ASN A 23 -6.38 10.66 -0.49
CA ASN A 23 -6.17 12.11 -0.55
C ASN A 23 -5.01 12.53 -1.43
N LEU A 24 -4.27 11.56 -1.99
CA LEU A 24 -3.16 11.87 -2.87
C LEU A 24 -3.65 12.32 -4.24
N ARG A 25 -2.92 13.23 -4.84
CA ARG A 25 -3.21 13.73 -6.18
C ARG A 25 -2.13 13.37 -7.18
N GLU A 26 -1.17 12.55 -6.77
CA GLU A 26 -0.09 12.12 -7.66
C GLU A 26 -0.67 11.25 -8.78
N PRO A 27 -0.53 11.65 -10.05
CA PRO A 27 -1.13 10.88 -11.16
C PRO A 27 -0.68 9.43 -11.23
N MET A 28 0.58 9.16 -10.90
CA MET A 28 1.08 7.78 -10.92
C MET A 28 0.36 6.89 -9.92
N VAL A 29 -0.16 7.47 -8.84
CA VAL A 29 -0.93 6.73 -7.84
C VAL A 29 -2.40 6.68 -8.26
N VAL A 30 -2.96 7.84 -8.59
CA VAL A 30 -4.38 7.95 -8.90
C VAL A 30 -4.75 7.16 -10.15
N ASN A 31 -3.94 7.29 -11.19
CA ASN A 31 -4.26 6.67 -12.48
C ASN A 31 -4.10 5.16 -12.48
N ASN A 32 -3.37 4.63 -11.51
CA ASN A 32 -3.16 3.18 -11.41
C ASN A 32 -4.04 2.52 -10.34
N PHE A 33 -4.94 3.28 -9.74
CA PHE A 33 -5.92 2.75 -8.77
C PHE A 33 -5.24 1.96 -7.66
N VAL A 34 -4.29 2.60 -6.98
CA VAL A 34 -3.50 1.96 -5.93
C VAL A 34 -4.34 1.77 -4.68
N THR A 35 -4.20 0.61 -4.07
CA THR A 35 -4.87 0.25 -2.81
C THR A 35 -3.83 -0.35 -1.87
N ILE A 36 -3.86 0.04 -0.61
CA ILE A 36 -3.01 -0.58 0.41
C ILE A 36 -3.69 -1.84 0.90
N THR A 37 -3.00 -2.97 0.81
CA THR A 37 -3.57 -4.26 1.22
C THR A 37 -3.19 -4.63 2.64
N ARG A 38 -1.96 -4.34 3.06
CA ARG A 38 -1.52 -4.61 4.42
C ARG A 38 -0.20 -3.88 4.68
N ALA A 39 0.21 -3.89 5.93
CA ALA A 39 1.49 -3.32 6.32
C ALA A 39 2.13 -4.20 7.38
N GLU A 40 3.45 -4.23 7.39
CA GLU A 40 4.23 -4.95 8.38
C GLU A 40 5.27 -4.01 8.94
N VAL A 41 5.11 -3.64 10.21
CA VAL A 41 6.02 -2.72 10.88
C VAL A 41 7.09 -3.54 11.60
N ALA A 42 8.35 -3.15 11.43
CA ALA A 42 9.45 -3.84 12.10
C ALA A 42 9.33 -3.67 13.63
N PRO A 43 9.87 -4.63 14.42
CA PRO A 43 9.77 -4.55 15.88
C PRO A 43 10.34 -3.26 16.47
N ASP A 44 11.35 -2.68 15.84
CA ASP A 44 11.96 -1.44 16.32
C ASP A 44 11.23 -0.20 15.83
N LEU A 45 10.17 -0.36 15.05
CA LEU A 45 9.35 0.71 14.47
C LEU A 45 10.10 1.61 13.48
N LYS A 46 11.29 1.23 13.06
CA LYS A 46 12.08 2.06 12.14
C LYS A 46 11.65 1.92 10.69
N TYR A 47 11.13 0.75 10.33
CA TYR A 47 10.75 0.44 8.95
C TYR A 47 9.39 -0.20 8.92
N ALA A 48 8.66 0.07 7.88
CA ALA A 48 7.40 -0.61 7.61
C ALA A 48 7.38 -1.02 6.14
N THR A 49 7.05 -2.28 5.91
CA THR A 49 6.82 -2.77 4.55
C THR A 49 5.34 -2.60 4.28
N VAL A 50 5.01 -1.82 3.26
CA VAL A 50 3.63 -1.52 2.92
C VAL A 50 3.29 -2.20 1.60
N TYR A 51 2.36 -3.14 1.67
CA TYR A 51 1.95 -3.90 0.50
C TYR A 51 0.79 -3.20 -0.20
N PHE A 52 0.89 -3.11 -1.50
CA PHE A 52 -0.15 -2.45 -2.28
C PHE A 52 -0.54 -3.30 -3.47
N SER A 53 -1.75 -3.07 -3.96
CA SER A 53 -2.19 -3.62 -5.23
C SER A 53 -2.59 -2.45 -6.13
N CYS A 54 -2.61 -2.69 -7.42
CA CYS A 54 -3.04 -1.69 -8.38
C CYS A 54 -3.62 -2.38 -9.61
N ILE A 55 -4.43 -1.65 -10.35
CA ILE A 55 -5.01 -2.20 -11.58
C ILE A 55 -4.11 -1.87 -12.77
N GLY A 56 -3.39 -0.75 -12.71
CA GLY A 56 -2.53 -0.30 -13.80
C GLY A 56 -1.10 -0.82 -13.70
N ASP A 57 -0.16 0.06 -13.98
CA ASP A 57 1.27 -0.25 -14.01
C ASP A 57 1.84 -0.22 -12.59
N SER A 58 2.28 -1.38 -12.10
CA SER A 58 2.78 -1.49 -10.75
C SER A 58 4.10 -0.75 -10.55
N LYS A 59 4.93 -0.66 -11.57
CA LYS A 59 6.19 0.08 -11.47
C LYS A 59 5.93 1.57 -11.32
N GLU A 60 5.02 2.08 -12.15
CA GLU A 60 4.64 3.48 -12.08
C GLU A 60 3.97 3.78 -10.74
N ALA A 61 3.09 2.90 -10.29
CA ALA A 61 2.44 3.05 -9.00
C ALA A 61 3.46 3.10 -7.87
N ALA A 62 4.46 2.22 -7.89
CA ALA A 62 5.50 2.20 -6.88
C ALA A 62 6.31 3.51 -6.87
N GLN A 63 6.61 4.03 -8.05
CA GLN A 63 7.31 5.31 -8.15
C GLN A 63 6.48 6.44 -7.57
N GLY A 64 5.19 6.45 -7.86
CA GLY A 64 4.29 7.45 -7.33
C GLY A 64 4.19 7.40 -5.82
N LEU A 65 4.09 6.19 -5.27
CA LEU A 65 4.05 6.02 -3.82
C LEU A 65 5.35 6.49 -3.19
N LYS A 66 6.47 6.20 -3.81
CA LYS A 66 7.76 6.64 -3.31
C LYS A 66 7.86 8.16 -3.27
N LYS A 67 7.34 8.83 -4.27
CA LYS A 67 7.31 10.30 -4.30
C LYS A 67 6.46 10.85 -3.17
N CYS A 68 5.43 10.14 -2.77
CA CYS A 68 4.49 10.59 -1.75
C CYS A 68 4.84 10.12 -0.35
N THR A 69 6.00 9.47 -0.17
CA THR A 69 6.39 8.90 1.12
C THR A 69 6.36 9.95 2.24
N GLY A 70 6.87 11.15 1.97
CA GLY A 70 6.91 12.21 2.98
C GLY A 70 5.52 12.59 3.46
N ILE A 71 4.59 12.75 2.52
CA ILE A 71 3.21 13.10 2.87
C ILE A 71 2.56 11.98 3.68
N MET A 72 2.79 10.74 3.28
CA MET A 72 2.20 9.59 3.94
C MET A 72 2.77 9.40 5.35
N ARG A 73 4.08 9.61 5.52
CA ARG A 73 4.69 9.55 6.84
C ARG A 73 4.17 10.67 7.74
N HIS A 74 3.98 11.85 7.18
CA HIS A 74 3.41 12.96 7.95
C HIS A 74 1.99 12.62 8.40
N HIS A 75 1.21 11.99 7.54
CA HIS A 75 -0.14 11.56 7.92
C HIS A 75 -0.09 10.58 9.09
N LEU A 76 0.81 9.60 9.03
CA LEU A 76 0.96 8.64 10.12
C LEU A 76 1.36 9.33 11.42
N ALA A 77 2.30 10.28 11.34
CA ALA A 77 2.75 11.00 12.53
C ALA A 77 1.61 11.80 13.16
N SER A 78 0.70 12.31 12.34
CA SER A 78 -0.43 13.11 12.83
C SER A 78 -1.55 12.27 13.38
N THR A 79 -1.75 11.06 12.86
CA THR A 79 -2.93 10.26 13.20
C THR A 79 -2.63 9.15 14.19
N LEU A 80 -1.41 8.63 14.19
CA LEU A 80 -1.02 7.55 15.10
C LEU A 80 0.01 8.05 16.10
N ASN A 81 -0.17 7.66 17.34
CA ASN A 81 0.72 8.07 18.41
C ASN A 81 1.87 7.07 18.54
N LEU A 82 2.68 7.01 17.49
CA LEU A 82 3.82 6.10 17.45
C LEU A 82 5.06 6.78 18.00
N ARG A 83 5.89 6.02 18.70
CA ARG A 83 7.15 6.53 19.22
C ARG A 83 8.05 7.03 18.09
N ILE A 84 8.08 6.28 17.01
CA ILE A 84 8.89 6.59 15.84
C ILE A 84 7.99 6.43 14.63
N THR A 85 8.08 7.37 13.69
CA THR A 85 7.37 7.23 12.42
C THR A 85 8.25 6.41 11.49
N PRO A 86 7.82 5.22 11.08
CA PRO A 86 8.68 4.34 10.30
C PRO A 86 8.92 4.85 8.89
N GLU A 87 10.04 4.44 8.31
CA GLU A 87 10.27 4.62 6.89
C GLU A 87 9.41 3.61 6.14
N LEU A 88 8.83 4.05 5.04
CA LEU A 88 7.89 3.22 4.29
C LEU A 88 8.56 2.62 3.06
N ASN A 89 8.47 1.30 2.93
CA ASN A 89 8.91 0.58 1.75
C ASN A 89 7.68 -0.02 1.08
N PHE A 90 7.39 0.41 -0.13
CA PHE A 90 6.20 -0.04 -0.84
C PHE A 90 6.54 -1.24 -1.71
N VAL A 91 5.79 -2.31 -1.53
CA VAL A 91 6.00 -3.57 -2.25
C VAL A 91 4.67 -4.02 -2.83
N LYS A 92 4.70 -4.45 -4.09
CA LYS A 92 3.51 -5.01 -4.69
C LYS A 92 3.10 -6.27 -3.93
N ASP A 93 1.83 -6.37 -3.58
CA ASP A 93 1.35 -7.50 -2.79
C ASP A 93 1.20 -8.74 -3.64
N GLY A 94 2.21 -9.62 -3.56
CA GLY A 94 2.19 -10.87 -4.30
C GLY A 94 1.16 -11.86 -3.77
N SER A 95 0.69 -11.68 -2.55
CA SER A 95 -0.31 -12.59 -1.99
C SER A 95 -1.62 -12.50 -2.74
N MET A 96 -1.93 -11.36 -3.33
CA MET A 96 -3.13 -11.20 -4.15
C MET A 96 -3.04 -12.04 -5.41
N GLU A 97 -1.84 -12.28 -5.88
CA GLU A 97 -1.62 -13.06 -7.10
C GLU A 97 -1.67 -14.55 -6.84
N HIS A 98 -1.51 -14.96 -5.59
CA HIS A 98 -1.62 -16.36 -5.23
C HIS A 98 -3.06 -16.85 -5.38
N GLY A 99 -4.01 -15.95 -5.34
CA GLY A 99 -5.35 -16.30 -5.67
C GLY A 99 -5.47 -16.38 -7.18
N ALA A 100 -5.49 -17.61 -7.72
CA ALA A 100 -5.67 -17.78 -9.16
C ALA A 100 -6.87 -17.00 -9.67
N ARG A 101 -7.84 -16.79 -8.78
CA ARG A 101 -9.05 -16.06 -9.11
C ARG A 101 -8.75 -14.61 -9.48
N ILE A 102 -7.88 -13.94 -8.72
CA ILE A 102 -7.58 -12.53 -8.97
C ILE A 102 -6.77 -12.39 -10.24
N ALA A 103 -5.79 -13.26 -10.43
CA ALA A 103 -5.00 -13.26 -11.65
C ALA A 103 -5.88 -13.46 -12.87
N LYS A 104 -6.85 -14.37 -12.78
CA LYS A 104 -7.80 -14.61 -13.84
C LYS A 104 -8.64 -13.37 -14.14
N LEU A 105 -9.12 -12.72 -13.09
CA LEU A 105 -9.94 -11.52 -13.28
C LEU A 105 -9.17 -10.42 -13.98
N LEU A 106 -7.91 -10.24 -13.60
CA LEU A 106 -7.07 -9.24 -14.25
C LEU A 106 -6.83 -9.58 -15.71
N ASP A 107 -6.60 -10.86 -16.00
CA ASP A 107 -6.41 -11.29 -17.39
C ASP A 107 -7.68 -11.08 -18.21
N GLU A 108 -8.84 -11.41 -17.64
CA GLU A 108 -10.11 -11.19 -18.30
C GLU A 108 -10.33 -9.72 -18.63
N ILE A 109 -10.00 -8.84 -17.70
CA ILE A 109 -10.12 -7.40 -17.91
C ILE A 109 -9.21 -6.97 -19.05
N LYS A 110 -7.97 -7.46 -19.06
CA LYS A 110 -7.01 -7.12 -20.11
C LYS A 110 -7.47 -7.63 -21.47
N GLN A 111 -7.97 -8.85 -21.52
CA GLN A 111 -8.46 -9.43 -22.74
C GLN A 111 -9.67 -8.66 -23.29
N THR A 112 -10.58 -8.28 -22.39
CA THR A 112 -11.72 -7.48 -22.80
C THR A 112 -11.29 -6.17 -23.41
N LYS A 113 -10.32 -5.51 -22.83
CA LYS A 113 -9.78 -4.26 -23.37
C LYS A 113 -9.12 -4.45 -24.72
N LYS A 114 -8.46 -5.57 -24.92
CA LYS A 114 -7.79 -5.84 -26.19
C LYS A 114 -8.78 -6.13 -27.31
N GLU A 115 -9.88 -6.72 -26.97
CA GLU A 115 -10.91 -7.06 -27.94
C GLU A 115 -11.70 -5.84 -28.39
N ASP A 116 -11.70 -4.81 -27.58
CA ASP A 116 -12.36 -3.57 -27.92
C ASP A 116 -11.53 -2.74 -28.87
#